data_14ce2573066d1b76b4264b0cdbb6b875
#
_entry.id   14ce2573066d1b76b4264b0cdbb6b875
#
_cell.length_a   1.000
_cell.length_b   1.000
_cell.length_c   1.000
_cell.angle_alpha   90.00
_cell.angle_beta   90.00
_cell.angle_gamma   90.00
#
_symmetry.space_group_name_H-M   'P 1'
#
loop_
_entity.id
_entity.type
_entity.pdbx_description
1 polymer ?
#
loop_
_entity_poly.entity_id
_entity_poly.type
_entity_poly.pdbx_seq_one_letter_code
_entity_poly.pdbx_strand_id
1 'polypeptide(L)'
;MARAIAAYGGTIVSRAKLDDIAYHAVLARLPVAAIRMIVERSPASLAGIEHVIYIRPQSLATEIDVSDKVPLAAIAPLPAVVNDPILAVLDGVPMAGHPLLRTHLSVEDLFGLEPNTLVAQRVHGSAMASLIVHGDRNKPEPPLPRQIHCIPVLGSADRFPSDRLIVDLIYQAAMRMRGPTDPSAPHVIIVNISLGNARRRFHGQLSPWARLLDRLAYRFGILFLVSAGNVSEEFPVRAFATGRDFEDAQENARARAVLRAIADVQADRRLLSPAET
;
A
#
# COMPACT_ATOMS: atom_id res chain seq x y z
N MET A 1 -21.30 6.15 18.70
CA MET A 1 -20.65 6.61 17.44
C MET A 1 -21.66 6.94 16.33
N ALA A 2 -22.57 6.02 15.89
CA ALA A 2 -23.49 6.30 14.77
C ALA A 2 -24.37 7.55 15.01
N ARG A 3 -24.99 7.68 16.18
CA ARG A 3 -25.80 8.86 16.54
C ARG A 3 -24.98 10.14 16.50
N ALA A 4 -23.74 10.10 16.97
CA ALA A 4 -22.86 11.26 16.96
C ALA A 4 -22.50 11.69 15.51
N ILE A 5 -22.12 10.75 14.64
CA ILE A 5 -21.84 11.06 13.23
C ILE A 5 -23.07 11.68 12.56
N ALA A 6 -24.26 11.12 12.79
CA ALA A 6 -25.52 11.67 12.25
C ALA A 6 -25.83 13.07 12.78
N ALA A 7 -25.57 13.35 14.08
CA ALA A 7 -25.78 14.67 14.67
C ALA A 7 -24.91 15.77 14.03
N TYR A 8 -23.75 15.40 13.45
CA TYR A 8 -22.91 16.32 12.66
C TYR A 8 -23.23 16.28 11.14
N GLY A 9 -24.35 15.70 10.75
CA GLY A 9 -24.76 15.59 9.35
C GLY A 9 -23.94 14.60 8.53
N GLY A 10 -23.20 13.71 9.19
CA GLY A 10 -22.39 12.69 8.55
C GLY A 10 -23.13 11.38 8.29
N THR A 11 -22.57 10.58 7.40
CA THR A 11 -23.07 9.23 7.08
C THR A 11 -21.98 8.18 7.26
N ILE A 12 -22.35 7.02 7.79
CA ILE A 12 -21.43 5.89 7.91
C ILE A 12 -21.40 5.15 6.58
N VAL A 13 -20.18 4.91 6.09
CA VAL A 13 -19.91 4.17 4.84
C VAL A 13 -19.58 2.70 5.14
N SER A 14 -18.69 2.47 6.12
CA SER A 14 -18.23 1.14 6.48
C SER A 14 -17.88 1.06 7.96
N ARG A 15 -17.84 -0.16 8.50
CA ARG A 15 -17.42 -0.44 9.89
C ARG A 15 -16.62 -1.72 9.90
N ALA A 16 -15.60 -1.78 10.77
CA ALA A 16 -14.87 -3.00 11.04
C ALA A 16 -14.55 -3.12 12.52
N LYS A 17 -14.58 -4.36 13.01
CA LYS A 17 -14.17 -4.74 14.36
C LYS A 17 -13.31 -5.98 14.27
N LEU A 18 -12.04 -5.85 14.63
CA LEU A 18 -11.07 -6.94 14.68
C LEU A 18 -10.51 -6.99 16.09
N ASP A 19 -11.13 -7.83 16.93
CA ASP A 19 -10.83 -7.90 18.36
C ASP A 19 -9.39 -8.34 18.62
N ASP A 20 -8.86 -9.25 17.81
CA ASP A 20 -7.51 -9.79 17.90
C ASP A 20 -6.39 -8.73 17.88
N ILE A 21 -6.66 -7.58 17.28
CA ILE A 21 -5.73 -6.45 17.18
C ILE A 21 -6.25 -5.16 17.83
N ALA A 22 -7.31 -5.28 18.63
CA ALA A 22 -8.01 -4.15 19.24
C ALA A 22 -8.33 -3.03 18.23
N TYR A 23 -8.82 -3.42 17.04
CA TYR A 23 -9.22 -2.49 16.00
C TYR A 23 -10.74 -2.39 15.91
N HIS A 24 -11.26 -1.19 16.16
CA HIS A 24 -12.66 -0.88 16.00
C HIS A 24 -12.77 0.46 15.27
N ALA A 25 -13.18 0.43 14.02
CA ALA A 25 -13.19 1.60 13.15
C ALA A 25 -14.51 1.80 12.42
N VAL A 26 -14.76 3.07 12.10
CA VAL A 26 -15.90 3.52 11.31
C VAL A 26 -15.37 4.41 10.22
N LEU A 27 -15.69 4.10 8.98
CA LEU A 27 -15.50 4.98 7.83
C LEU A 27 -16.76 5.83 7.66
N ALA A 28 -16.60 7.14 7.66
CA ALA A 28 -17.72 8.06 7.56
C ALA A 28 -17.44 9.20 6.57
N ARG A 29 -18.47 9.67 5.89
CA ARG A 29 -18.46 10.94 5.18
C ARG A 29 -18.99 12.01 6.09
N LEU A 30 -18.24 13.11 6.23
CA LEU A 30 -18.60 14.23 7.09
C LEU A 30 -18.70 15.50 6.24
N PRO A 31 -19.63 16.40 6.56
CA PRO A 31 -19.65 17.74 5.99
C PRO A 31 -18.38 18.52 6.32
N VAL A 32 -17.98 19.44 5.44
CA VAL A 32 -16.78 20.27 5.61
C VAL A 32 -16.80 21.03 6.94
N ALA A 33 -17.97 21.51 7.38
CA ALA A 33 -18.13 22.18 8.66
C ALA A 33 -17.72 21.30 9.86
N ALA A 34 -18.12 20.02 9.85
CA ALA A 34 -17.74 19.06 10.89
C ALA A 34 -16.23 18.76 10.87
N ILE A 35 -15.63 18.66 9.68
CA ILE A 35 -14.18 18.48 9.52
C ILE A 35 -13.43 19.70 10.07
N ARG A 36 -13.91 20.92 9.76
CA ARG A 36 -13.31 22.17 10.27
C ARG A 36 -13.29 22.19 11.80
N MET A 37 -14.39 21.84 12.46
CA MET A 37 -14.45 21.74 13.92
C MET A 37 -13.43 20.76 14.50
N ILE A 38 -13.16 19.63 13.80
CA ILE A 38 -12.16 18.64 14.21
C ILE A 38 -10.75 19.25 14.09
N VAL A 39 -10.44 19.91 12.98
CA VAL A 39 -9.12 20.53 12.71
C VAL A 39 -8.84 21.65 13.70
N GLU A 40 -9.84 22.46 14.03
CA GLU A 40 -9.79 23.55 15.01
C GLU A 40 -9.78 23.03 16.47
N ARG A 41 -9.81 21.71 16.67
CA ARG A 41 -9.84 21.06 17.99
C ARG A 41 -10.98 21.54 18.89
N SER A 42 -12.13 21.87 18.31
CA SER A 42 -13.32 22.26 19.07
C SER A 42 -13.72 21.15 20.05
N PRO A 43 -13.93 21.42 21.34
CA PRO A 43 -14.42 20.43 22.30
C PRO A 43 -15.78 19.84 21.91
N ALA A 44 -16.58 20.61 21.18
CA ALA A 44 -17.87 20.18 20.64
C ALA A 44 -17.77 19.35 19.36
N SER A 45 -16.56 18.99 18.88
CA SER A 45 -16.38 18.15 17.69
C SER A 45 -16.46 16.66 18.00
N LEU A 46 -16.49 15.82 16.94
CA LEU A 46 -16.39 14.36 17.08
C LEU A 46 -15.12 13.90 17.83
N ALA A 47 -14.06 14.71 17.83
CA ALA A 47 -12.83 14.43 18.57
C ALA A 47 -12.99 14.53 20.11
N GLY A 48 -14.01 15.22 20.59
CA GLY A 48 -14.35 15.32 22.03
C GLY A 48 -15.11 14.10 22.58
N ILE A 49 -15.44 13.10 21.74
CA ILE A 49 -16.16 11.90 22.19
C ILE A 49 -15.19 10.95 22.88
N GLU A 50 -15.47 10.56 24.11
CA GLU A 50 -14.63 9.78 25.02
C GLU A 50 -14.02 8.51 24.40
N HIS A 51 -14.73 7.84 23.49
CA HIS A 51 -14.26 6.59 22.87
C HIS A 51 -13.61 6.78 21.49
N VAL A 52 -13.38 8.00 21.05
CA VAL A 52 -12.68 8.30 19.79
C VAL A 52 -11.20 8.52 20.08
N ILE A 53 -10.37 7.56 19.76
CA ILE A 53 -8.92 7.64 19.97
C ILE A 53 -8.25 8.38 18.81
N TYR A 54 -8.68 8.11 17.58
CA TYR A 54 -8.10 8.68 16.37
C TYR A 54 -9.17 9.06 15.36
N ILE A 55 -9.01 10.23 14.74
CA ILE A 55 -9.72 10.63 13.52
C ILE A 55 -8.67 10.86 12.46
N ARG A 56 -8.84 10.23 11.31
CA ARG A 56 -7.89 10.31 10.20
C ARG A 56 -8.62 10.40 8.87
N PRO A 57 -8.09 11.12 7.88
CA PRO A 57 -8.61 11.03 6.53
C PRO A 57 -8.39 9.62 5.98
N GLN A 58 -9.27 9.18 5.07
CA GLN A 58 -9.07 7.95 4.30
C GLN A 58 -7.76 8.08 3.52
N SER A 59 -6.90 7.08 3.65
CA SER A 59 -5.61 7.09 2.98
C SER A 59 -5.76 6.85 1.49
N LEU A 60 -4.97 7.59 0.74
CA LEU A 60 -4.74 7.33 -0.68
C LEU A 60 -3.40 6.60 -0.79
N ALA A 61 -3.31 5.56 -1.62
CA ALA A 61 -2.03 5.00 -2.01
C ALA A 61 -1.25 6.08 -2.77
N THR A 62 0.07 6.08 -2.62
CA THR A 62 0.92 6.99 -3.38
C THR A 62 1.32 6.30 -4.66
N GLU A 63 1.03 6.92 -5.76
CA GLU A 63 1.45 6.50 -7.11
C GLU A 63 2.99 6.55 -7.21
N ILE A 64 3.58 5.51 -7.81
CA ILE A 64 4.97 5.56 -8.26
C ILE A 64 4.90 6.00 -9.71
N ASP A 65 5.45 7.17 -10.01
CA ASP A 65 5.59 7.63 -11.40
C ASP A 65 6.62 6.75 -12.12
N VAL A 66 6.13 5.87 -12.98
CA VAL A 66 6.97 5.04 -13.86
C VAL A 66 7.09 5.79 -15.19
N SER A 67 8.10 6.65 -15.28
CA SER A 67 8.24 7.58 -16.40
C SER A 67 8.81 6.99 -17.70
N ASP A 68 9.43 5.81 -17.68
CA ASP A 68 10.11 5.27 -18.85
C ASP A 68 9.32 4.17 -19.57
N LYS A 69 8.67 4.57 -20.66
CA LYS A 69 8.07 3.64 -21.62
C LYS A 69 9.16 3.08 -22.54
N VAL A 70 9.75 1.96 -22.14
CA VAL A 70 10.64 1.20 -23.05
C VAL A 70 9.76 0.44 -24.05
N PRO A 71 10.00 0.58 -25.38
CA PRO A 71 9.27 -0.21 -26.40
C PRO A 71 9.52 -1.71 -26.15
N LEU A 72 8.45 -2.48 -25.96
CA LEU A 72 8.52 -3.92 -25.84
C LEU A 72 8.86 -4.53 -27.21
N ALA A 73 10.02 -5.18 -27.31
CA ALA A 73 10.28 -6.10 -28.41
C ALA A 73 9.22 -7.23 -28.42
N ALA A 74 8.90 -7.76 -29.59
CA ALA A 74 7.96 -8.88 -29.72
C ALA A 74 8.45 -10.07 -28.86
N ILE A 75 7.68 -10.42 -27.84
CA ILE A 75 8.08 -11.44 -26.85
C ILE A 75 7.22 -12.69 -27.10
N ALA A 76 7.90 -13.84 -27.23
CA ALA A 76 7.21 -15.12 -27.30
C ALA A 76 6.41 -15.39 -26.00
N PRO A 77 5.20 -15.96 -26.09
CA PRO A 77 4.43 -16.36 -24.93
C PRO A 77 5.22 -17.34 -24.06
N LEU A 78 5.17 -17.13 -22.74
CA LEU A 78 5.78 -18.08 -21.80
C LEU A 78 4.99 -19.39 -21.75
N PRO A 79 5.65 -20.53 -21.44
CA PRO A 79 4.98 -21.79 -21.24
C PRO A 79 3.99 -21.71 -20.07
N ALA A 80 2.97 -22.56 -20.11
CA ALA A 80 2.02 -22.67 -19.01
C ALA A 80 2.70 -23.24 -17.75
N VAL A 81 2.37 -22.67 -16.59
CA VAL A 81 2.88 -23.11 -15.29
C VAL A 81 1.71 -23.68 -14.48
N VAL A 82 1.89 -24.89 -13.95
CA VAL A 82 0.82 -25.70 -13.31
C VAL A 82 0.98 -25.79 -11.79
N ASN A 83 2.02 -25.21 -11.21
CA ASN A 83 2.30 -25.32 -9.77
C ASN A 83 1.46 -24.33 -8.96
N ASP A 84 0.89 -24.80 -7.85
CA ASP A 84 0.14 -23.96 -6.91
C ASP A 84 0.98 -22.78 -6.41
N PRO A 85 0.36 -21.60 -6.26
CA PRO A 85 1.05 -20.41 -5.80
C PRO A 85 1.48 -20.56 -4.33
N ILE A 86 2.74 -20.22 -4.05
CA ILE A 86 3.26 -20.06 -2.68
C ILE A 86 3.46 -18.59 -2.32
N LEU A 87 3.30 -17.70 -3.30
CA LEU A 87 3.42 -16.25 -3.14
C LEU A 87 2.14 -15.58 -3.63
N ALA A 88 1.68 -14.61 -2.85
CA ALA A 88 0.60 -13.73 -3.24
C ALA A 88 1.03 -12.26 -3.30
N VAL A 89 0.30 -11.48 -4.09
CA VAL A 89 0.47 -10.04 -4.26
C VAL A 89 -0.83 -9.34 -3.91
N LEU A 90 -0.78 -8.46 -2.94
CA LEU A 90 -1.88 -7.53 -2.61
C LEU A 90 -1.51 -6.15 -3.14
N ASP A 91 -2.04 -5.80 -4.31
CA ASP A 91 -1.64 -4.61 -5.06
C ASP A 91 -2.77 -4.09 -5.96
N GLY A 92 -2.45 -3.27 -6.96
CA GLY A 92 -3.39 -2.86 -8.00
C GLY A 92 -3.80 -4.01 -8.93
N VAL A 93 -4.84 -3.77 -9.73
CA VAL A 93 -5.32 -4.73 -10.74
C VAL A 93 -4.21 -4.99 -11.76
N PRO A 94 -3.72 -6.23 -11.94
CA PRO A 94 -2.71 -6.53 -12.93
C PRO A 94 -3.31 -6.69 -14.33
N MET A 95 -2.50 -6.53 -15.38
CA MET A 95 -2.84 -6.90 -16.75
C MET A 95 -2.72 -8.42 -16.93
N ALA A 96 -3.69 -9.17 -16.41
CA ALA A 96 -3.67 -10.63 -16.42
C ALA A 96 -3.59 -11.25 -17.84
N GLY A 97 -4.11 -10.58 -18.85
CA GLY A 97 -4.05 -11.01 -20.25
C GLY A 97 -2.73 -10.71 -20.97
N HIS A 98 -1.78 -10.04 -20.31
CA HIS A 98 -0.49 -9.71 -20.94
C HIS A 98 0.32 -10.95 -21.29
N PRO A 99 0.91 -11.06 -22.50
CA PRO A 99 1.63 -12.27 -22.95
C PRO A 99 2.69 -12.79 -21.99
N LEU A 100 3.36 -11.90 -21.26
CA LEU A 100 4.38 -12.25 -20.27
C LEU A 100 3.83 -12.66 -18.90
N LEU A 101 2.56 -12.43 -18.62
CA LEU A 101 1.99 -12.64 -17.28
C LEU A 101 0.88 -13.68 -17.25
N ARG A 102 0.13 -13.83 -18.34
CA ARG A 102 -1.11 -14.62 -18.41
C ARG A 102 -0.99 -16.07 -17.92
N THR A 103 0.16 -16.70 -18.04
CA THR A 103 0.39 -18.08 -17.61
C THR A 103 0.89 -18.17 -16.16
N HIS A 104 1.33 -17.05 -15.59
CA HIS A 104 1.94 -16.96 -14.27
C HIS A 104 1.04 -16.30 -13.23
N LEU A 105 -0.12 -15.75 -13.62
CA LEU A 105 -1.04 -15.09 -12.70
C LEU A 105 -2.30 -15.92 -12.46
N SER A 106 -2.61 -16.13 -11.20
CA SER A 106 -3.94 -16.49 -10.71
C SER A 106 -4.54 -15.23 -10.07
N VAL A 107 -5.49 -14.59 -10.73
CA VAL A 107 -6.09 -13.33 -10.24
C VAL A 107 -7.47 -13.61 -9.67
N GLU A 108 -7.70 -13.17 -8.43
CA GLU A 108 -9.00 -13.21 -7.77
C GLU A 108 -9.44 -11.78 -7.42
N ASP A 109 -10.41 -11.24 -8.15
CA ASP A 109 -10.96 -9.91 -7.90
C ASP A 109 -12.03 -9.95 -6.80
N LEU A 110 -11.59 -10.18 -5.57
CA LEU A 110 -12.44 -10.29 -4.39
C LEU A 110 -13.32 -9.05 -4.16
N PHE A 111 -12.87 -7.90 -4.60
CA PHE A 111 -13.51 -6.61 -4.30
C PHE A 111 -14.21 -5.95 -5.48
N GLY A 112 -14.22 -6.60 -6.65
CA GLY A 112 -14.87 -6.07 -7.87
C GLY A 112 -14.17 -4.83 -8.43
N LEU A 113 -12.85 -4.77 -8.35
CA LEU A 113 -12.06 -3.61 -8.78
C LEU A 113 -11.72 -3.65 -10.27
N GLU A 114 -11.57 -4.84 -10.83
CA GLU A 114 -11.16 -5.04 -12.22
C GLU A 114 -12.08 -4.36 -13.24
N PRO A 115 -13.42 -4.48 -13.17
CA PRO A 115 -14.32 -3.85 -14.13
C PRO A 115 -14.24 -2.32 -14.15
N ASN A 116 -13.83 -1.72 -13.01
CA ASN A 116 -13.77 -0.28 -12.82
C ASN A 116 -12.36 0.31 -13.00
N THR A 117 -11.37 -0.53 -13.38
CA THR A 117 -9.97 -0.11 -13.56
C THR A 117 -9.60 -0.26 -15.03
N LEU A 118 -9.41 0.85 -15.72
CA LEU A 118 -9.00 0.87 -17.12
C LEU A 118 -7.65 0.18 -17.30
N VAL A 119 -7.43 -0.48 -18.43
CA VAL A 119 -6.17 -1.19 -18.72
C VAL A 119 -4.96 -0.26 -18.59
N ALA A 120 -5.07 0.98 -19.06
CA ALA A 120 -4.02 1.99 -18.94
C ALA A 120 -3.66 2.38 -17.49
N GLN A 121 -4.52 2.06 -16.53
CA GLN A 121 -4.32 2.33 -15.10
C GLN A 121 -3.80 1.10 -14.32
N ARG A 122 -3.65 -0.05 -14.98
CA ARG A 122 -3.18 -1.29 -14.37
C ARG A 122 -1.65 -1.37 -14.35
N VAL A 123 -0.99 -0.25 -14.01
CA VAL A 123 0.47 -0.13 -14.13
C VAL A 123 1.17 -0.76 -12.93
N HIS A 124 0.86 -0.33 -11.71
CA HIS A 124 1.58 -0.74 -10.51
C HIS A 124 1.45 -2.25 -10.24
N GLY A 125 0.23 -2.79 -10.22
CA GLY A 125 0.01 -4.22 -10.02
C GLY A 125 0.68 -5.08 -11.11
N SER A 126 0.70 -4.63 -12.37
CA SER A 126 1.41 -5.32 -13.46
C SER A 126 2.91 -5.25 -13.30
N ALA A 127 3.46 -4.11 -12.89
CA ALA A 127 4.89 -3.94 -12.66
C ALA A 127 5.37 -4.85 -11.51
N MET A 128 4.64 -4.89 -10.40
CA MET A 128 4.98 -5.76 -9.27
C MET A 128 4.88 -7.24 -9.65
N ALA A 129 3.82 -7.65 -10.35
CA ALA A 129 3.69 -9.01 -10.85
C ALA A 129 4.83 -9.37 -11.82
N SER A 130 5.19 -8.45 -12.73
CA SER A 130 6.29 -8.66 -13.67
C SER A 130 7.65 -8.80 -12.98
N LEU A 131 7.93 -7.95 -12.00
CA LEU A 131 9.17 -8.01 -11.21
C LEU A 131 9.30 -9.35 -10.47
N ILE A 132 8.21 -9.84 -9.89
CA ILE A 132 8.21 -11.11 -9.16
C ILE A 132 8.37 -12.29 -10.11
N VAL A 133 7.69 -12.28 -11.26
CA VAL A 133 7.73 -13.38 -12.22
C VAL A 133 9.06 -13.43 -12.98
N HIS A 134 9.61 -12.29 -13.37
CA HIS A 134 10.76 -12.22 -14.30
C HIS A 134 12.06 -11.74 -13.66
N GLY A 135 12.02 -11.19 -12.42
CA GLY A 135 13.18 -10.55 -11.84
C GLY A 135 13.64 -9.31 -12.65
N ASP A 136 14.95 -9.12 -12.68
CA ASP A 136 15.60 -8.07 -13.50
C ASP A 136 15.67 -8.49 -14.97
N ARG A 137 14.80 -7.93 -15.79
CA ARG A 137 14.72 -8.25 -17.22
C ARG A 137 15.94 -7.81 -18.05
N ASN A 138 16.86 -7.06 -17.47
CA ASN A 138 18.16 -6.80 -18.09
C ASN A 138 19.12 -7.99 -17.94
N LYS A 139 18.75 -9.00 -17.12
CA LYS A 139 19.49 -10.22 -16.94
C LYS A 139 18.75 -11.39 -17.60
N PRO A 140 19.45 -12.31 -18.28
CA PRO A 140 18.84 -13.47 -18.93
C PRO A 140 18.52 -14.59 -17.90
N GLU A 141 17.61 -14.28 -16.96
CA GLU A 141 17.16 -15.26 -15.96
C GLU A 141 15.82 -15.90 -16.39
N PRO A 142 15.60 -17.18 -16.10
CA PRO A 142 14.31 -17.81 -16.38
C PRO A 142 13.22 -17.23 -15.48
N PRO A 143 11.97 -17.12 -15.97
CA PRO A 143 10.86 -16.68 -15.16
C PRO A 143 10.58 -17.66 -14.00
N LEU A 144 9.90 -17.19 -12.98
CA LEU A 144 9.47 -18.01 -11.85
C LEU A 144 8.73 -19.27 -12.35
N PRO A 145 9.13 -20.49 -11.95
CA PRO A 145 8.54 -21.73 -12.43
C PRO A 145 7.20 -22.06 -11.74
N ARG A 146 6.43 -21.06 -11.37
CA ARG A 146 5.22 -21.18 -10.54
C ARG A 146 4.30 -19.98 -10.74
N GLN A 147 3.00 -20.20 -10.58
CA GLN A 147 2.04 -19.09 -10.54
C GLN A 147 2.19 -18.28 -9.25
N ILE A 148 1.82 -17.00 -9.33
CA ILE A 148 1.59 -16.13 -8.19
C ILE A 148 0.09 -15.81 -8.06
N HIS A 149 -0.41 -15.69 -6.85
CA HIS A 149 -1.81 -15.36 -6.57
C HIS A 149 -1.95 -13.86 -6.36
N CYS A 150 -2.79 -13.20 -7.15
CA CYS A 150 -3.00 -11.75 -7.06
C CYS A 150 -4.40 -11.46 -6.57
N ILE A 151 -4.53 -10.72 -5.46
CA ILE A 151 -5.80 -10.14 -5.03
C ILE A 151 -5.68 -8.63 -5.16
N PRO A 152 -6.36 -7.99 -6.13
CA PRO A 152 -6.40 -6.54 -6.24
C PRO A 152 -7.00 -5.89 -5.00
N VAL A 153 -6.28 -4.95 -4.41
CA VAL A 153 -6.72 -4.13 -3.28
C VAL A 153 -6.73 -2.63 -3.61
N LEU A 154 -6.10 -2.25 -4.73
CA LEU A 154 -6.18 -0.92 -5.32
C LEU A 154 -6.98 -0.97 -6.63
N GLY A 155 -7.84 0.00 -6.81
CA GLY A 155 -8.59 0.21 -8.03
C GLY A 155 -7.98 1.30 -8.91
N SER A 156 -8.85 2.10 -9.52
CA SER A 156 -8.49 3.20 -10.42
C SER A 156 -7.46 4.16 -9.80
N ALA A 157 -6.45 4.54 -10.58
CA ALA A 157 -5.35 5.41 -10.15
C ALA A 157 -4.61 4.91 -8.91
N ASP A 158 -4.41 3.60 -8.81
CA ASP A 158 -3.70 2.91 -7.73
C ASP A 158 -4.15 3.36 -6.32
N ARG A 159 -5.47 3.50 -6.13
CA ARG A 159 -6.07 3.96 -4.87
C ARG A 159 -6.90 2.87 -4.21
N PHE A 160 -6.87 2.85 -2.89
CA PHE A 160 -7.81 2.04 -2.11
C PHE A 160 -9.25 2.49 -2.35
N PRO A 161 -10.21 1.54 -2.39
CA PRO A 161 -11.63 1.87 -2.49
C PRO A 161 -12.06 2.85 -1.40
N SER A 162 -12.77 3.92 -1.79
CA SER A 162 -13.18 4.99 -0.86
C SER A 162 -14.32 4.60 0.08
N ASP A 163 -14.91 3.44 -0.12
CA ASP A 163 -16.03 2.88 0.64
C ASP A 163 -15.63 1.77 1.60
N ARG A 164 -14.34 1.43 1.70
CA ARG A 164 -13.82 0.35 2.54
C ARG A 164 -12.71 0.83 3.46
N LEU A 165 -12.65 0.25 4.65
CA LEU A 165 -11.53 0.44 5.58
C LEU A 165 -10.35 -0.42 5.12
N ILE A 166 -9.16 0.18 4.96
CA ILE A 166 -7.95 -0.49 4.44
C ILE A 166 -7.61 -1.73 5.27
N VAL A 167 -7.63 -1.61 6.60
CA VAL A 167 -7.30 -2.71 7.52
C VAL A 167 -8.27 -3.89 7.35
N ASP A 168 -9.56 -3.60 7.16
CA ASP A 168 -10.59 -4.63 6.92
C ASP A 168 -10.42 -5.29 5.54
N LEU A 169 -10.11 -4.49 4.52
CA LEU A 169 -9.87 -4.99 3.16
C LEU A 169 -8.70 -5.97 3.12
N ILE A 170 -7.57 -5.64 3.75
CA ILE A 170 -6.41 -6.53 3.86
C ILE A 170 -6.74 -7.78 4.70
N TYR A 171 -7.51 -7.62 5.78
CA TYR A 171 -7.98 -8.76 6.57
C TYR A 171 -8.83 -9.72 5.74
N GLN A 172 -9.80 -9.20 4.98
CA GLN A 172 -10.65 -10.01 4.11
C GLN A 172 -9.84 -10.74 3.03
N ALA A 173 -8.87 -10.07 2.39
CA ALA A 173 -7.96 -10.69 1.42
C ALA A 173 -7.17 -11.86 2.04
N ALA A 174 -6.59 -11.66 3.22
CA ALA A 174 -5.85 -12.72 3.92
C ALA A 174 -6.76 -13.89 4.35
N MET A 175 -7.96 -13.59 4.82
CA MET A 175 -8.95 -14.62 5.18
C MET A 175 -9.45 -15.39 3.97
N ARG A 176 -9.58 -14.76 2.80
CA ARG A 176 -9.93 -15.45 1.56
C ARG A 176 -8.81 -16.37 1.09
N MET A 177 -7.55 -15.95 1.18
CA MET A 177 -6.40 -16.77 0.81
C MET A 177 -6.17 -17.95 1.76
N ARG A 178 -6.19 -17.71 3.07
CA ARG A 178 -5.68 -18.63 4.09
C ARG A 178 -6.65 -18.94 5.21
N GLY A 179 -7.86 -18.42 5.17
CA GLY A 179 -8.88 -18.66 6.19
C GLY A 179 -9.33 -20.12 6.26
N PRO A 180 -10.04 -20.52 7.31
CA PRO A 180 -10.43 -21.92 7.54
C PRO A 180 -11.51 -22.44 6.59
N THR A 181 -12.23 -21.55 5.92
CA THR A 181 -13.33 -21.91 5.04
C THR A 181 -12.94 -21.65 3.60
N ASP A 182 -12.79 -22.72 2.81
CA ASP A 182 -12.51 -22.71 1.37
C ASP A 182 -11.44 -21.68 0.94
N PRO A 183 -10.20 -21.81 1.41
CA PRO A 183 -9.14 -20.86 1.08
C PRO A 183 -8.77 -20.93 -0.39
N SER A 184 -8.69 -19.76 -1.06
CA SER A 184 -8.38 -19.69 -2.49
C SER A 184 -6.91 -19.97 -2.82
N ALA A 185 -6.01 -19.79 -1.86
CA ALA A 185 -4.58 -20.02 -2.02
C ALA A 185 -3.93 -20.60 -0.75
N PRO A 186 -4.26 -21.86 -0.37
CA PRO A 186 -3.87 -22.46 0.91
C PRO A 186 -2.38 -22.64 1.09
N HIS A 187 -1.60 -22.67 0.00
CA HIS A 187 -0.16 -22.91 0.01
C HIS A 187 0.67 -21.61 0.03
N VAL A 188 0.03 -20.45 0.01
CA VAL A 188 0.73 -19.16 0.09
C VAL A 188 1.38 -18.99 1.47
N ILE A 189 2.70 -18.78 1.46
CA ILE A 189 3.55 -18.52 2.63
C ILE A 189 4.27 -17.18 2.56
N ILE A 190 4.25 -16.52 1.39
CA ILE A 190 4.83 -15.19 1.18
C ILE A 190 3.75 -14.29 0.61
N VAL A 191 3.59 -13.09 1.18
CA VAL A 191 2.67 -12.07 0.67
C VAL A 191 3.43 -10.77 0.46
N ASN A 192 3.46 -10.30 -0.79
CA ASN A 192 4.02 -9.00 -1.14
C ASN A 192 2.96 -7.90 -0.99
N ILE A 193 3.32 -6.83 -0.30
CA ILE A 193 2.52 -5.62 -0.13
C ILE A 193 3.43 -4.43 -0.45
N SER A 194 3.55 -4.07 -1.74
CA SER A 194 4.36 -2.93 -2.17
C SER A 194 3.58 -1.60 -2.04
N LEU A 195 2.84 -1.47 -0.95
CA LEU A 195 1.94 -0.37 -0.67
C LEU A 195 2.28 0.29 0.67
N GLY A 196 2.06 1.59 0.75
CA GLY A 196 2.24 2.34 1.98
C GLY A 196 1.25 3.49 2.13
N ASN A 197 1.05 3.92 3.36
CA ASN A 197 0.25 5.09 3.67
C ASN A 197 1.16 6.32 3.80
N ALA A 198 1.29 7.12 2.74
CA ALA A 198 2.14 8.31 2.70
C ALA A 198 1.85 9.34 3.81
N ARG A 199 0.64 9.31 4.38
CA ARG A 199 0.23 10.21 5.46
C ARG A 199 0.43 9.62 6.85
N ARG A 200 1.01 8.42 6.94
CA ARG A 200 1.24 7.74 8.21
C ARG A 200 2.68 7.30 8.35
N ARG A 201 3.50 8.23 8.79
CA ARG A 201 4.88 7.98 9.21
C ARG A 201 4.90 7.29 10.57
N PHE A 202 5.86 6.41 10.78
CA PHE A 202 6.04 5.73 12.06
C PHE A 202 6.62 6.68 13.11
N HIS A 203 5.89 6.88 14.19
CA HIS A 203 6.27 7.73 15.32
C HIS A 203 6.24 6.96 16.66
N GLY A 204 6.69 5.69 16.66
CA GLY A 204 6.82 4.89 17.86
C GLY A 204 5.59 4.08 18.26
N GLN A 205 4.49 4.17 17.50
CA GLN A 205 3.29 3.35 17.73
C GLN A 205 2.92 2.58 16.47
N LEU A 206 2.81 1.26 16.59
CA LEU A 206 2.37 0.40 15.50
C LEU A 206 0.97 0.80 15.01
N SER A 207 0.83 0.85 13.72
CA SER A 207 -0.47 1.10 13.10
C SER A 207 -1.40 -0.11 13.28
N PRO A 208 -2.72 0.05 13.21
CA PRO A 208 -3.64 -1.08 13.12
C PRO A 208 -3.34 -1.99 11.93
N TRP A 209 -2.82 -1.44 10.83
CA TRP A 209 -2.44 -2.22 9.67
C TRP A 209 -1.19 -3.08 9.97
N ALA A 210 -0.12 -2.52 10.54
CA ALA A 210 1.05 -3.30 10.95
C ALA A 210 0.66 -4.39 11.96
N ARG A 211 -0.10 -4.07 13.01
CA ARG A 211 -0.60 -5.07 13.97
C ARG A 211 -1.43 -6.18 13.30
N LEU A 212 -2.18 -5.84 12.25
CA LEU A 212 -2.90 -6.86 11.48
C LEU A 212 -1.92 -7.80 10.77
N LEU A 213 -0.89 -7.27 10.11
CA LEU A 213 0.10 -8.09 9.42
C LEU A 213 0.83 -9.00 10.39
N ASP A 214 1.29 -8.51 11.55
CA ASP A 214 1.89 -9.32 12.61
C ASP A 214 0.95 -10.46 13.05
N ARG A 215 -0.32 -10.13 13.28
CA ARG A 215 -1.30 -11.13 13.70
C ARG A 215 -1.56 -12.20 12.63
N LEU A 216 -1.64 -11.81 11.36
CA LEU A 216 -1.84 -12.72 10.24
C LEU A 216 -0.58 -13.56 9.96
N ALA A 217 0.61 -12.95 10.08
CA ALA A 217 1.89 -13.65 9.97
C ALA A 217 1.97 -14.80 11.00
N TYR A 218 1.69 -14.50 12.25
CA TYR A 218 1.66 -15.50 13.32
C TYR A 218 0.59 -16.57 13.11
N ARG A 219 -0.63 -16.17 12.75
CA ARG A 219 -1.78 -17.08 12.62
C ARG A 219 -1.64 -18.06 11.47
N PHE A 220 -1.12 -17.62 10.35
CA PHE A 220 -1.08 -18.40 9.10
C PHE A 220 0.33 -18.84 8.70
N GLY A 221 1.37 -18.47 9.43
CA GLY A 221 2.76 -18.75 9.06
C GLY A 221 3.15 -18.04 7.75
N ILE A 222 2.73 -16.79 7.55
CA ILE A 222 2.97 -15.98 6.35
C ILE A 222 4.13 -15.02 6.62
N LEU A 223 5.06 -14.92 5.68
CA LEU A 223 6.04 -13.84 5.59
C LEU A 223 5.45 -12.70 4.76
N PHE A 224 5.28 -11.54 5.36
CA PHE A 224 4.92 -10.32 4.64
C PHE A 224 6.17 -9.57 4.18
N LEU A 225 6.24 -9.26 2.89
CA LEU A 225 7.24 -8.36 2.30
C LEU A 225 6.54 -7.02 2.08
N VAL A 226 6.96 -6.01 2.84
CA VAL A 226 6.29 -4.71 2.88
C VAL A 226 7.22 -3.62 2.41
N SER A 227 6.72 -2.70 1.57
CA SER A 227 7.47 -1.51 1.15
C SER A 227 7.71 -0.58 2.34
N ALA A 228 8.95 -0.09 2.50
CA ALA A 228 9.29 0.94 3.48
C ALA A 228 8.55 2.28 3.23
N GLY A 229 7.97 2.41 2.05
CA GLY A 229 7.30 3.59 1.56
C GLY A 229 8.19 4.50 0.74
N ASN A 230 7.58 5.33 -0.08
CA ASN A 230 8.26 6.32 -0.91
C ASN A 230 8.08 7.71 -0.31
N VAL A 231 9.18 8.43 -0.18
CA VAL A 231 9.21 9.85 0.18
C VAL A 231 9.78 10.59 -1.02
N SER A 232 8.92 11.20 -1.82
CA SER A 232 9.27 11.92 -3.04
C SER A 232 9.58 13.40 -2.82
N GLU A 233 9.34 13.92 -1.62
CA GLU A 233 9.58 15.32 -1.32
C GLU A 233 11.08 15.64 -1.37
N GLU A 234 11.44 16.67 -2.11
CA GLU A 234 12.79 17.19 -2.16
C GLU A 234 13.17 17.83 -0.81
N PHE A 235 14.47 17.86 -0.52
CA PHE A 235 14.99 18.58 0.64
C PHE A 235 16.14 19.52 0.24
N PRO A 236 16.15 20.76 0.73
CA PRO A 236 17.19 21.72 0.37
C PRO A 236 18.49 21.44 1.10
N VAL A 237 19.60 21.40 0.37
CA VAL A 237 20.95 21.39 0.94
C VAL A 237 21.41 22.84 1.12
N ARG A 238 21.04 23.46 2.23
CA ARG A 238 21.19 24.90 2.50
C ARG A 238 22.64 25.35 2.74
N ALA A 239 23.59 24.43 2.79
CA ALA A 239 25.01 24.74 3.02
C ALA A 239 25.68 25.42 1.83
N PHE A 240 25.05 25.41 0.66
CA PHE A 240 25.52 26.03 -0.56
C PHE A 240 24.46 26.98 -1.11
N ALA A 241 24.91 28.13 -1.63
CA ALA A 241 24.03 29.15 -2.15
C ALA A 241 23.45 28.76 -3.51
N THR A 242 24.19 28.04 -4.32
CA THR A 242 23.80 27.59 -5.66
C THR A 242 24.19 26.13 -5.91
N GLY A 243 23.57 25.49 -6.92
CA GLY A 243 23.96 24.15 -7.38
C GLY A 243 25.41 24.09 -7.83
N ARG A 244 25.91 25.18 -8.45
CA ARG A 244 27.30 25.29 -8.89
C ARG A 244 28.28 25.29 -7.72
N ASP A 245 27.97 26.01 -6.64
CA ASP A 245 28.80 26.00 -5.42
C ASP A 245 28.87 24.58 -4.81
N PHE A 246 27.78 23.81 -4.93
CA PHE A 246 27.74 22.43 -4.51
C PHE A 246 28.62 21.54 -5.41
N GLU A 247 28.53 21.70 -6.73
CA GLU A 247 29.32 20.92 -7.69
C GLU A 247 30.84 21.20 -7.56
N ASP A 248 31.24 22.46 -7.36
CA ASP A 248 32.63 22.91 -7.23
C ASP A 248 33.22 22.57 -5.85
N ALA A 249 32.40 22.22 -4.86
CA ALA A 249 32.88 21.92 -3.51
C ALA A 249 33.56 20.54 -3.43
N GLN A 250 34.51 20.41 -2.48
CA GLN A 250 35.16 19.13 -2.20
C GLN A 250 34.14 18.07 -1.78
N GLU A 251 34.36 16.80 -2.18
CA GLU A 251 33.48 15.66 -1.93
C GLU A 251 33.09 15.54 -0.45
N ASN A 252 34.04 15.63 0.46
CA ASN A 252 33.80 15.58 1.90
C ASN A 252 32.89 16.72 2.42
N ALA A 253 32.98 17.90 1.80
CA ALA A 253 32.10 19.02 2.15
C ALA A 253 30.67 18.79 1.65
N ARG A 254 30.52 18.29 0.42
CA ARG A 254 29.24 17.89 -0.15
C ARG A 254 28.56 16.80 0.69
N ALA A 255 29.31 15.73 0.98
CA ALA A 255 28.79 14.61 1.78
C ALA A 255 28.30 15.08 3.16
N ARG A 256 29.07 15.90 3.87
CA ARG A 256 28.64 16.46 5.18
C ARG A 256 27.42 17.35 5.07
N ALA A 257 27.33 18.17 4.03
CA ALA A 257 26.17 19.04 3.81
C ALA A 257 24.90 18.23 3.53
N VAL A 258 24.99 17.19 2.69
CA VAL A 258 23.87 16.29 2.40
C VAL A 258 23.43 15.52 3.66
N LEU A 259 24.38 14.97 4.43
CA LEU A 259 24.05 14.25 5.67
C LEU A 259 23.36 15.15 6.70
N ARG A 260 23.76 16.41 6.82
CA ARG A 260 23.07 17.39 7.67
C ARG A 260 21.66 17.66 7.17
N ALA A 261 21.52 17.92 5.88
CA ALA A 261 20.20 18.17 5.29
C ALA A 261 19.25 16.96 5.45
N ILE A 262 19.76 15.73 5.33
CA ILE A 262 18.98 14.51 5.62
C ILE A 262 18.60 14.45 7.10
N ALA A 263 19.51 14.75 8.01
CA ALA A 263 19.25 14.76 9.46
C ALA A 263 18.17 15.78 9.83
N ASP A 264 18.17 16.95 9.21
CA ASP A 264 17.18 18.01 9.45
C ASP A 264 15.75 17.58 9.08
N VAL A 265 15.59 16.70 8.07
CA VAL A 265 14.30 16.20 7.59
C VAL A 265 13.97 14.77 8.04
N GLN A 266 14.79 14.17 8.89
CA GLN A 266 14.66 12.77 9.31
C GLN A 266 13.27 12.46 9.90
N ALA A 267 12.67 13.37 10.65
CA ALA A 267 11.35 13.18 11.23
C ALA A 267 10.25 12.98 10.16
N ASP A 268 10.45 13.59 8.99
CA ASP A 268 9.51 13.54 7.87
C ASP A 268 9.79 12.40 6.89
N ARG A 269 10.89 11.64 7.10
CA ARG A 269 11.36 10.57 6.21
C ARG A 269 11.42 9.21 6.92
N ARG A 270 10.53 8.99 7.86
CA ARG A 270 10.39 7.73 8.57
C ARG A 270 9.63 6.71 7.74
N LEU A 271 9.74 5.43 8.12
CA LEU A 271 8.96 4.35 7.53
C LEU A 271 7.49 4.73 7.45
N LEU A 272 6.85 4.38 6.35
CA LEU A 272 5.41 4.56 6.16
C LEU A 272 4.67 3.27 6.57
N SER A 273 3.52 3.45 7.22
CA SER A 273 2.67 2.31 7.57
C SER A 273 2.26 1.52 6.31
N PRO A 274 2.34 0.19 6.33
CA PRO A 274 2.53 -0.70 7.48
C PRO A 274 3.97 -1.22 7.67
N ALA A 275 4.99 -0.58 7.12
CA ALA A 275 6.37 -1.07 7.14
C ALA A 275 7.01 -1.13 8.54
N GLU A 276 6.32 -0.68 9.57
CA GLU A 276 6.70 -0.81 10.97
C GLU A 276 6.30 -2.14 11.60
N THR A 277 5.86 -3.10 10.79
CA THR A 277 5.50 -4.47 11.20
C THR A 277 6.72 -5.31 11.55
#